data_b43138840155f40fd7fabe08f0c989d2
#
_entry.id   b43138840155f40fd7fabe08f0c989d2
#
_cell.length_a   1.000
_cell.length_b   1.000
_cell.length_c   1.000
_cell.angle_alpha   90.00
_cell.angle_beta   90.00
_cell.angle_gamma   90.00
#
_symmetry.space_group_name_H-M   'P 1'
#
loop_
_entity.id
_entity.type
_entity.pdbx_description
1 polymer ?
#
loop_
_entity_poly.entity_id
_entity_poly.type
_entity_poly.pdbx_seq_one_letter_code
_entity_poly.pdbx_strand_id
1 'polypeptide(L)'
;MNLPQTDFPMRGNLPASEPKRLEKWEQEHIYEKVLEKNKDGKPFVLHDGPPYANGPIHIGHAFNKVLKDFVNKSHAQRGYFTPYVPGWDCHGQPIEHMVEVTLGPDKMKETPQPELRRLCREWATKYVGIQRDDFKRLGVNADWEHPYLTYIPNFEAGNVEIFRDMYLKGQVYRGRKPIHWCKKCHTALAEAEIEYSDEVSPSVYVKFKLDAMPGIFEAAGATGDAYVLIWTTTPWTLPANAAVCLMPDAEYVMVQVDGSNVIFAKELVEEVAEIAGWED
;
A
#
# COMPACT_ATOMS: atom_id res chain seq x y z
N MET A 1 32.85 3.65 55.13
CA MET A 1 31.86 3.06 54.16
C MET A 1 32.69 2.41 53.06
N ASN A 2 32.60 1.10 52.87
CA ASN A 2 33.34 0.41 51.83
C ASN A 2 32.55 0.55 50.51
N LEU A 3 32.94 1.51 49.69
CA LEU A 3 32.40 1.65 48.35
C LEU A 3 33.07 0.61 47.41
N PRO A 4 32.34 -0.01 46.50
CA PRO A 4 32.96 -0.91 45.55
C PRO A 4 33.94 -0.16 44.66
N GLN A 5 35.14 -0.72 44.49
CA GLN A 5 36.13 -0.24 43.52
C GLN A 5 36.02 -1.08 42.28
N THR A 6 35.79 -0.43 41.14
CA THR A 6 35.62 -1.10 39.85
C THR A 6 36.07 -0.18 38.73
N ASP A 7 36.71 -0.75 37.72
CA ASP A 7 37.01 -0.07 36.45
C ASP A 7 35.79 0.03 35.50
N PHE A 8 34.66 -0.53 35.92
CA PHE A 8 33.41 -0.44 35.14
C PHE A 8 32.94 1.03 35.11
N PRO A 9 32.73 1.62 33.93
CA PRO A 9 32.38 3.04 33.83
C PRO A 9 31.00 3.30 34.43
N MET A 10 30.95 4.31 35.34
CA MET A 10 29.71 4.73 36.02
C MET A 10 28.69 5.36 35.07
N ARG A 11 29.11 5.83 33.90
CA ARG A 11 28.26 6.39 32.86
C ARG A 11 28.41 5.56 31.59
N GLY A 12 27.28 5.15 30.96
CA GLY A 12 27.27 4.35 29.73
C GLY A 12 27.94 5.05 28.55
N ASN A 13 27.76 6.40 28.45
CA ASN A 13 28.23 7.21 27.33
C ASN A 13 28.07 6.49 25.98
N LEU A 14 26.82 6.00 25.70
CA LEU A 14 26.52 5.14 24.59
C LEU A 14 26.96 5.68 23.22
N PRO A 15 26.80 6.99 22.92
CA PRO A 15 27.27 7.52 21.63
C PRO A 15 28.78 7.30 21.37
N ALA A 16 29.60 7.23 22.42
CA ALA A 16 31.03 6.99 22.28
C ALA A 16 31.43 5.52 22.47
N SER A 17 30.69 4.76 23.31
CA SER A 17 31.03 3.36 23.64
C SER A 17 30.51 2.36 22.66
N GLU A 18 29.30 2.59 22.07
CA GLU A 18 28.70 1.67 21.11
C GLU A 18 29.52 1.51 19.82
N PRO A 19 29.99 2.58 19.15
CA PRO A 19 30.79 2.41 17.93
C PRO A 19 32.03 1.55 18.16
N LYS A 20 32.73 1.73 19.28
CA LYS A 20 33.91 0.94 19.63
C LYS A 20 33.55 -0.54 19.86
N ARG A 21 32.38 -0.80 20.42
CA ARG A 21 31.90 -2.16 20.65
C ARG A 21 31.53 -2.84 19.32
N LEU A 22 30.86 -2.12 18.43
CA LEU A 22 30.51 -2.61 17.10
C LEU A 22 31.75 -2.93 16.26
N GLU A 23 32.73 -2.03 16.26
CA GLU A 23 34.02 -2.26 15.61
C GLU A 23 34.70 -3.53 16.14
N LYS A 24 34.74 -3.71 17.46
CA LYS A 24 35.28 -4.92 18.08
C LYS A 24 34.50 -6.17 17.65
N TRP A 25 33.17 -6.14 17.61
CA TRP A 25 32.36 -7.28 17.19
C TRP A 25 32.59 -7.65 15.72
N GLU A 26 32.79 -6.66 14.86
CA GLU A 26 33.12 -6.88 13.46
C GLU A 26 34.51 -7.50 13.30
N GLN A 27 35.54 -6.94 13.96
CA GLN A 27 36.90 -7.49 13.97
C GLN A 27 37.00 -8.92 14.53
N GLU A 28 36.19 -9.24 15.52
CA GLU A 28 36.13 -10.53 16.14
C GLU A 28 35.19 -11.51 15.41
N HIS A 29 34.50 -11.10 14.36
CA HIS A 29 33.52 -11.92 13.61
C HIS A 29 32.48 -12.57 14.55
N ILE A 30 31.88 -11.77 15.44
CA ILE A 30 30.97 -12.30 16.47
C ILE A 30 29.75 -12.99 15.87
N TYR A 31 29.16 -12.44 14.81
CA TYR A 31 28.02 -13.06 14.17
C TYR A 31 28.33 -14.44 13.62
N GLU A 32 29.41 -14.58 12.87
CA GLU A 32 29.87 -15.85 12.27
C GLU A 32 30.24 -16.87 13.36
N LYS A 33 30.90 -16.44 14.43
CA LYS A 33 31.23 -17.31 15.59
C LYS A 33 29.97 -17.84 16.28
N VAL A 34 28.92 -17.02 16.39
CA VAL A 34 27.64 -17.47 16.96
C VAL A 34 26.96 -18.48 16.07
N LEU A 35 26.97 -18.28 14.75
CA LEU A 35 26.43 -19.24 13.79
C LEU A 35 27.21 -20.56 13.83
N GLU A 36 28.54 -20.52 13.80
CA GLU A 36 29.38 -21.72 13.85
C GLU A 36 29.19 -22.47 15.17
N LYS A 37 29.12 -21.79 16.30
CA LYS A 37 28.85 -22.42 17.60
C LYS A 37 27.52 -23.16 17.64
N ASN A 38 26.51 -22.66 16.96
CA ASN A 38 25.15 -23.18 16.98
C ASN A 38 24.79 -23.99 15.70
N LYS A 39 25.74 -24.30 14.85
CA LYS A 39 25.50 -24.93 13.53
C LYS A 39 24.72 -26.23 13.58
N ASP A 40 24.91 -27.02 14.64
CA ASP A 40 24.20 -28.29 14.86
C ASP A 40 22.89 -28.12 15.66
N GLY A 41 22.58 -26.90 16.03
CA GLY A 41 21.34 -26.56 16.75
C GLY A 41 20.12 -26.60 15.84
N LYS A 42 18.94 -26.63 16.46
CA LYS A 42 17.68 -26.55 15.70
C LYS A 42 17.64 -25.23 14.92
N PRO A 43 17.38 -25.25 13.60
CA PRO A 43 17.31 -24.02 12.81
C PRO A 43 16.11 -23.17 13.22
N PHE A 44 16.37 -21.86 13.32
CA PHE A 44 15.36 -20.83 13.46
C PHE A 44 15.66 -19.74 12.43
N VAL A 45 14.88 -19.71 11.36
CA VAL A 45 15.04 -18.75 10.25
C VAL A 45 13.94 -17.70 10.36
N LEU A 46 14.34 -16.47 10.65
CA LEU A 46 13.45 -15.33 10.62
C LEU A 46 13.57 -14.66 9.26
N HIS A 47 12.49 -14.70 8.47
CA HIS A 47 12.46 -14.00 7.18
C HIS A 47 12.38 -12.48 7.39
N ASP A 48 13.21 -11.74 6.68
CA ASP A 48 13.17 -10.28 6.71
C ASP A 48 12.07 -9.75 5.80
N GLY A 49 11.12 -8.96 6.36
CA GLY A 49 10.26 -8.09 5.57
C GLY A 49 11.12 -6.91 5.09
N PRO A 50 11.42 -6.83 3.79
CA PRO A 50 12.42 -5.90 3.28
C PRO A 50 11.91 -4.48 3.31
N PRO A 51 12.67 -3.50 3.83
CA PRO A 51 12.33 -2.10 3.67
C PRO A 51 12.50 -1.64 2.22
N TYR A 52 11.78 -0.59 1.83
CA TYR A 52 12.04 0.09 0.57
C TYR A 52 13.38 0.84 0.63
N ALA A 53 14.19 0.69 -0.43
CA ALA A 53 15.44 1.41 -0.59
C ALA A 53 15.21 2.80 -1.23
N ASN A 54 14.34 3.60 -0.63
CA ASN A 54 13.88 4.87 -1.20
C ASN A 54 14.35 6.12 -0.46
N GLY A 55 14.90 5.98 0.75
CA GLY A 55 15.35 7.07 1.61
C GLY A 55 16.13 6.59 2.84
N PRO A 56 16.54 7.51 3.74
CA PRO A 56 17.13 7.13 5.03
C PRO A 56 16.15 6.33 5.89
N ILE A 57 16.68 5.59 6.87
CA ILE A 57 15.81 4.92 7.85
C ILE A 57 15.09 5.95 8.73
N HIS A 58 13.92 5.58 9.21
CA HIS A 58 13.17 6.29 10.24
C HIS A 58 12.97 5.38 11.46
N ILE A 59 12.39 5.93 12.52
CA ILE A 59 12.20 5.20 13.79
C ILE A 59 11.43 3.86 13.61
N GLY A 60 10.48 3.78 12.67
CA GLY A 60 9.77 2.54 12.36
C GLY A 60 10.68 1.45 11.80
N HIS A 61 11.63 1.80 10.93
CA HIS A 61 12.65 0.87 10.44
C HIS A 61 13.56 0.40 11.58
N ALA A 62 14.03 1.32 12.41
CA ALA A 62 14.87 1.00 13.58
C ALA A 62 14.13 0.06 14.54
N PHE A 63 12.87 0.38 14.88
CA PHE A 63 12.05 -0.42 15.76
C PHE A 63 11.86 -1.86 15.21
N ASN A 64 11.49 -2.00 13.94
CA ASN A 64 11.30 -3.29 13.29
C ASN A 64 12.57 -4.13 13.31
N LYS A 65 13.73 -3.56 12.89
CA LYS A 65 15.00 -4.28 12.82
C LYS A 65 15.54 -4.66 14.19
N VAL A 66 15.42 -3.80 15.18
CA VAL A 66 15.85 -4.08 16.56
C VAL A 66 15.03 -5.18 17.20
N LEU A 67 13.70 -5.22 16.97
CA LEU A 67 12.85 -6.32 17.44
C LEU A 67 13.23 -7.65 16.81
N LYS A 68 13.49 -7.69 15.51
CA LYS A 68 13.99 -8.90 14.82
C LYS A 68 15.33 -9.36 15.38
N ASP A 69 16.23 -8.43 15.64
CA ASP A 69 17.52 -8.71 16.23
C ASP A 69 17.40 -9.30 17.65
N PHE A 70 16.50 -8.77 18.48
CA PHE A 70 16.21 -9.36 19.80
C PHE A 70 15.72 -10.80 19.70
N VAL A 71 14.81 -11.09 18.76
CA VAL A 71 14.30 -12.43 18.52
C VAL A 71 15.44 -13.37 18.12
N ASN A 72 16.25 -12.98 17.12
CA ASN A 72 17.37 -13.78 16.65
C ASN A 72 18.42 -14.02 17.75
N LYS A 73 18.84 -12.98 18.43
CA LYS A 73 19.82 -13.09 19.54
C LYS A 73 19.30 -13.95 20.69
N SER A 74 18.02 -13.81 21.05
CA SER A 74 17.39 -14.64 22.08
C SER A 74 17.40 -16.13 21.72
N HIS A 75 17.09 -16.49 20.46
CA HIS A 75 17.13 -17.87 20.00
C HIS A 75 18.58 -18.38 19.91
N ALA A 76 19.51 -17.57 19.41
CA ALA A 76 20.93 -17.92 19.37
C ALA A 76 21.50 -18.24 20.76
N GLN A 77 21.15 -17.47 21.78
CA GLN A 77 21.57 -17.71 23.16
C GLN A 77 21.00 -19.01 23.75
N ARG A 78 19.89 -19.50 23.20
CA ARG A 78 19.28 -20.78 23.57
C ARG A 78 19.85 -21.96 22.74
N GLY A 79 20.87 -21.72 21.91
CA GLY A 79 21.52 -22.73 21.10
C GLY A 79 20.85 -23.03 19.75
N TYR A 80 19.92 -22.19 19.28
CA TYR A 80 19.37 -22.33 17.94
C TYR A 80 20.36 -21.81 16.89
N PHE A 81 20.38 -22.46 15.73
CA PHE A 81 21.05 -21.93 14.54
C PHE A 81 20.17 -20.85 13.91
N THR A 82 20.62 -19.60 13.92
CA THR A 82 19.82 -18.43 13.58
C THR A 82 20.43 -17.61 12.45
N PRO A 83 20.55 -18.14 11.23
CA PRO A 83 21.00 -17.36 10.08
C PRO A 83 19.97 -16.28 9.78
N TYR A 84 20.44 -15.03 9.59
CA TYR A 84 19.57 -13.92 9.24
C TYR A 84 20.10 -13.21 8.00
N VAL A 85 19.35 -13.33 6.89
CA VAL A 85 19.65 -12.67 5.63
C VAL A 85 18.79 -11.42 5.54
N PRO A 86 19.36 -10.23 5.58
CA PRO A 86 18.62 -8.99 5.43
C PRO A 86 18.20 -8.81 3.97
N GLY A 87 17.11 -8.09 3.73
CA GLY A 87 16.63 -7.82 2.39
C GLY A 87 16.22 -6.38 2.16
N TRP A 88 16.12 -5.99 0.89
CA TRP A 88 15.57 -4.70 0.46
C TRP A 88 14.62 -4.86 -0.71
N ASP A 89 13.50 -4.12 -0.63
CA ASP A 89 12.61 -3.92 -1.75
C ASP A 89 13.10 -2.71 -2.58
N CYS A 90 13.48 -2.99 -3.81
CA CYS A 90 14.19 -2.05 -4.66
C CYS A 90 13.41 -1.65 -5.92
N HIS A 91 12.12 -1.99 -5.98
CA HIS A 91 11.25 -1.75 -7.13
C HIS A 91 10.03 -0.89 -6.78
N GLY A 92 9.33 -0.48 -7.86
CA GLY A 92 8.00 0.09 -7.83
C GLY A 92 7.94 1.55 -7.43
N GLN A 93 6.73 1.97 -7.17
CA GLN A 93 6.37 3.37 -6.93
C GLN A 93 7.22 4.08 -5.86
N PRO A 94 7.58 3.46 -4.72
CA PRO A 94 8.37 4.17 -3.71
C PRO A 94 9.73 4.64 -4.21
N ILE A 95 10.35 3.92 -5.16
CA ILE A 95 11.63 4.30 -5.76
C ILE A 95 11.41 5.27 -6.91
N GLU A 96 10.47 4.96 -7.81
CA GLU A 96 10.15 5.77 -8.99
C GLU A 96 9.72 7.19 -8.60
N HIS A 97 8.91 7.33 -7.56
CA HIS A 97 8.48 8.63 -7.05
C HIS A 97 9.66 9.48 -6.56
N MET A 98 10.63 8.88 -5.87
CA MET A 98 11.81 9.61 -5.41
C MET A 98 12.70 10.08 -6.57
N VAL A 99 12.79 9.26 -7.62
CA VAL A 99 13.49 9.65 -8.86
C VAL A 99 12.72 10.77 -9.57
N GLU A 100 11.39 10.68 -9.67
CA GLU A 100 10.52 11.72 -10.23
C GLU A 100 10.69 13.06 -9.49
N VAL A 101 10.62 13.05 -8.16
CA VAL A 101 10.83 14.26 -7.33
C VAL A 101 12.20 14.88 -7.58
N THR A 102 13.22 14.05 -7.82
CA THR A 102 14.59 14.50 -8.06
C THR A 102 14.79 15.08 -9.46
N LEU A 103 14.20 14.45 -10.47
CA LEU A 103 14.29 14.89 -11.86
C LEU A 103 13.37 16.06 -12.18
N GLY A 104 12.22 16.10 -11.55
CA GLY A 104 11.09 16.93 -11.90
C GLY A 104 10.18 16.29 -12.97
N PRO A 105 8.88 16.66 -13.00
CA PRO A 105 7.87 15.99 -13.82
C PRO A 105 8.13 16.08 -15.32
N ASP A 106 8.72 17.17 -15.81
CA ASP A 106 8.98 17.34 -17.24
C ASP A 106 10.12 16.45 -17.71
N LYS A 107 11.25 16.45 -16.99
CA LYS A 107 12.37 15.54 -17.29
C LYS A 107 11.97 14.07 -17.15
N MET A 108 11.10 13.75 -16.18
CA MET A 108 10.60 12.39 -16.01
C MET A 108 9.88 11.89 -17.27
N LYS A 109 9.03 12.73 -17.89
CA LYS A 109 8.31 12.40 -19.13
C LYS A 109 9.23 12.26 -20.33
N GLU A 110 10.30 13.06 -20.40
CA GLU A 110 11.25 13.05 -21.49
C GLU A 110 12.30 11.93 -21.37
N THR A 111 12.48 11.37 -20.18
CA THR A 111 13.48 10.34 -19.90
C THR A 111 13.06 8.99 -20.51
N PRO A 112 13.89 8.39 -21.40
CA PRO A 112 13.59 7.07 -21.94
C PRO A 112 13.48 6.01 -20.85
N GLN A 113 12.55 5.06 -21.00
CA GLN A 113 12.30 4.03 -19.99
C GLN A 113 13.55 3.22 -19.54
N PRO A 114 14.50 2.83 -20.43
CA PRO A 114 15.73 2.17 -19.99
C PRO A 114 16.58 3.04 -19.07
N GLU A 115 16.66 4.34 -19.36
CA GLU A 115 17.40 5.30 -18.54
C GLU A 115 16.71 5.53 -17.19
N LEU A 116 15.38 5.62 -17.18
CA LEU A 116 14.62 5.72 -15.93
C LEU A 116 14.87 4.51 -15.04
N ARG A 117 14.83 3.29 -15.59
CA ARG A 117 15.17 2.06 -14.85
C ARG A 117 16.58 2.08 -14.28
N ARG A 118 17.54 2.63 -15.03
CA ARG A 118 18.91 2.78 -14.56
C ARG A 118 18.98 3.73 -13.37
N LEU A 119 18.33 4.88 -13.46
CA LEU A 119 18.26 5.87 -12.38
C LEU A 119 17.58 5.30 -11.12
N CYS A 120 16.48 4.56 -11.27
CA CYS A 120 15.82 3.89 -10.14
C CYS A 120 16.74 2.85 -9.48
N ARG A 121 17.48 2.05 -10.26
CA ARG A 121 18.45 1.08 -9.74
C ARG A 121 19.59 1.77 -8.99
N GLU A 122 20.12 2.86 -9.50
CA GLU A 122 21.16 3.66 -8.83
C GLU A 122 20.66 4.27 -7.53
N TRP A 123 19.44 4.80 -7.55
CA TRP A 123 18.78 5.31 -6.35
C TRP A 123 18.67 4.24 -5.28
N ALA A 124 18.09 3.10 -5.61
CA ALA A 124 17.93 1.98 -4.70
C ALA A 124 19.28 1.50 -4.16
N THR A 125 20.28 1.32 -5.02
CA THR A 125 21.63 0.88 -4.62
C THR A 125 22.26 1.84 -3.60
N LYS A 126 22.12 3.15 -3.82
CA LYS A 126 22.60 4.17 -2.88
C LYS A 126 21.96 3.99 -1.49
N TYR A 127 20.64 3.82 -1.43
CA TYR A 127 19.93 3.73 -0.15
C TYR A 127 20.07 2.37 0.52
N VAL A 128 20.25 1.28 -0.22
CA VAL A 128 20.68 -0.01 0.34
C VAL A 128 21.98 0.18 1.15
N GLY A 129 22.97 0.87 0.60
CA GLY A 129 24.23 1.15 1.30
C GLY A 129 24.01 1.96 2.58
N ILE A 130 23.31 3.09 2.49
CA ILE A 130 23.04 3.98 3.62
C ILE A 130 22.25 3.23 4.72
N GLN A 131 21.17 2.57 4.37
CA GLN A 131 20.34 1.84 5.33
C GLN A 131 21.08 0.67 5.97
N ARG A 132 21.92 -0.05 5.22
CA ARG A 132 22.77 -1.11 5.77
C ARG A 132 23.70 -0.57 6.87
N ASP A 133 24.35 0.54 6.59
CA ASP A 133 25.28 1.16 7.56
C ASP A 133 24.53 1.65 8.80
N ASP A 134 23.34 2.21 8.64
CA ASP A 134 22.47 2.60 9.74
C ASP A 134 22.03 1.39 10.59
N PHE A 135 21.62 0.27 9.95
CA PHE A 135 21.25 -0.95 10.68
C PHE A 135 22.46 -1.61 11.38
N LYS A 136 23.63 -1.60 10.77
CA LYS A 136 24.89 -2.00 11.42
C LYS A 136 25.16 -1.11 12.65
N ARG A 137 24.94 0.20 12.52
CA ARG A 137 25.08 1.16 13.64
C ARG A 137 24.12 0.87 14.79
N LEU A 138 22.92 0.34 14.52
CA LEU A 138 21.97 -0.10 15.55
C LEU A 138 22.40 -1.42 16.22
N GLY A 139 23.45 -2.07 15.77
CA GLY A 139 23.97 -3.32 16.33
C GLY A 139 23.23 -4.57 15.89
N VAL A 140 22.48 -4.50 14.79
CA VAL A 140 21.77 -5.65 14.23
C VAL A 140 22.75 -6.67 13.65
N ASN A 141 22.64 -7.93 14.04
CA ASN A 141 23.45 -9.04 13.55
C ASN A 141 22.78 -9.69 12.33
N ALA A 142 23.48 -9.72 11.19
CA ALA A 142 22.96 -10.28 9.93
C ALA A 142 24.10 -10.59 8.95
N ASP A 143 23.82 -11.38 7.92
CA ASP A 143 24.72 -11.54 6.76
C ASP A 143 24.63 -10.30 5.85
N TRP A 144 25.39 -9.28 6.19
CA TRP A 144 25.38 -8.01 5.46
C TRP A 144 26.08 -8.08 4.10
N GLU A 145 26.88 -9.12 3.86
CA GLU A 145 27.62 -9.29 2.61
C GLU A 145 26.77 -9.98 1.52
N HIS A 146 25.77 -10.78 1.93
CA HIS A 146 24.91 -11.53 1.03
C HIS A 146 23.42 -11.22 1.24
N PRO A 147 23.00 -9.95 1.22
CA PRO A 147 21.60 -9.59 1.36
C PRO A 147 20.80 -10.06 0.14
N TYR A 148 19.49 -10.29 0.29
CA TYR A 148 18.64 -10.40 -0.88
C TYR A 148 18.16 -9.02 -1.32
N LEU A 149 18.28 -8.75 -2.62
CA LEU A 149 17.85 -7.49 -3.24
C LEU A 149 16.88 -7.83 -4.36
N THR A 150 15.69 -7.23 -4.35
CA THR A 150 14.64 -7.61 -5.30
C THR A 150 14.99 -7.28 -6.76
N TYR A 151 15.96 -6.43 -7.00
CA TYR A 151 16.43 -6.05 -8.35
C TYR A 151 17.58 -6.88 -8.92
N ILE A 152 18.10 -7.88 -8.19
CA ILE A 152 19.15 -8.73 -8.75
C ILE A 152 18.55 -9.76 -9.71
N PRO A 153 19.26 -10.10 -10.81
CA PRO A 153 18.72 -10.93 -11.87
C PRO A 153 18.18 -12.29 -11.38
N ASN A 154 18.86 -12.92 -10.43
CA ASN A 154 18.40 -14.20 -9.89
C ASN A 154 17.07 -14.11 -9.13
N PHE A 155 16.84 -13.00 -8.42
CA PHE A 155 15.58 -12.77 -7.73
C PHE A 155 14.45 -12.51 -8.74
N GLU A 156 14.70 -11.66 -9.73
CA GLU A 156 13.75 -11.37 -10.82
C GLU A 156 13.42 -12.64 -11.61
N ALA A 157 14.42 -13.47 -11.94
CA ALA A 157 14.20 -14.75 -12.62
C ALA A 157 13.34 -15.71 -11.81
N GLY A 158 13.58 -15.82 -10.50
CA GLY A 158 12.77 -16.65 -9.60
C GLY A 158 11.30 -16.24 -9.58
N ASN A 159 11.00 -14.93 -9.59
CA ASN A 159 9.62 -14.43 -9.67
C ASN A 159 8.95 -14.84 -11.01
N VAL A 160 9.69 -14.73 -12.12
CA VAL A 160 9.18 -15.14 -13.45
C VAL A 160 8.94 -16.65 -13.51
N GLU A 161 9.82 -17.45 -12.91
CA GLU A 161 9.65 -18.91 -12.85
C GLU A 161 8.41 -19.31 -12.04
N ILE A 162 8.20 -18.71 -10.88
CA ILE A 162 7.00 -18.96 -10.07
C ILE A 162 5.73 -18.56 -10.83
N PHE A 163 5.74 -17.39 -11.48
CA PHE A 163 4.62 -16.94 -12.29
C PHE A 163 4.31 -17.93 -13.43
N ARG A 164 5.36 -18.39 -14.15
CA ARG A 164 5.23 -19.43 -15.20
C ARG A 164 4.56 -20.69 -14.66
N ASP A 165 5.02 -21.17 -13.51
CA ASP A 165 4.50 -22.41 -12.91
C ASP A 165 3.04 -22.27 -12.47
N MET A 166 2.65 -21.12 -11.94
CA MET A 166 1.25 -20.82 -11.65
C MET A 166 0.40 -20.75 -12.91
N TYR A 167 0.91 -20.13 -13.97
CA TYR A 167 0.23 -20.06 -15.26
C TYR A 167 0.01 -21.45 -15.86
N LEU A 168 1.05 -22.30 -15.88
CA LEU A 168 0.95 -23.67 -16.40
C LEU A 168 -0.01 -24.55 -15.59
N LYS A 169 -0.21 -24.25 -14.31
CA LYS A 169 -1.22 -24.92 -13.45
C LYS A 169 -2.62 -24.35 -13.59
N GLY A 170 -2.85 -23.39 -14.49
CA GLY A 170 -4.15 -22.77 -14.70
C GLY A 170 -4.61 -21.83 -13.56
N GLN A 171 -3.71 -21.42 -12.67
CA GLN A 171 -4.02 -20.53 -11.55
C GLN A 171 -4.01 -19.06 -11.93
N VAL A 172 -3.49 -18.72 -13.11
CA VAL A 172 -3.42 -17.36 -13.64
C VAL A 172 -4.30 -17.23 -14.86
N TYR A 173 -5.19 -16.26 -14.86
CA TYR A 173 -6.05 -15.93 -16.01
C TYR A 173 -6.16 -14.42 -16.18
N ARG A 174 -6.47 -13.99 -17.39
CA ARG A 174 -6.73 -12.58 -17.69
C ARG A 174 -8.17 -12.23 -17.37
N GLY A 175 -8.37 -11.27 -16.50
CA GLY A 175 -9.70 -10.77 -16.12
C GLY A 175 -9.76 -9.25 -16.09
N ARG A 176 -10.94 -8.73 -15.81
CA ARG A 176 -11.19 -7.31 -15.53
C ARG A 176 -11.75 -7.20 -14.12
N LYS A 177 -11.16 -6.37 -13.31
CA LYS A 177 -11.59 -6.07 -11.95
C LYS A 177 -11.45 -4.57 -11.71
N PRO A 178 -12.45 -3.91 -11.10
CA PRO A 178 -12.27 -2.54 -10.60
C PRO A 178 -11.13 -2.49 -9.58
N ILE A 179 -10.27 -1.51 -9.72
CA ILE A 179 -9.14 -1.28 -8.82
C ILE A 179 -9.08 0.20 -8.45
N HIS A 180 -8.52 0.50 -7.29
CA HIS A 180 -8.17 1.85 -6.94
C HIS A 180 -7.02 2.34 -7.82
N TRP A 181 -7.16 3.56 -8.33
CA TRP A 181 -6.21 4.17 -9.25
C TRP A 181 -5.82 5.57 -8.77
N CYS A 182 -4.53 5.80 -8.59
CA CYS A 182 -4.03 7.14 -8.31
C CYS A 182 -3.85 7.93 -9.60
N LYS A 183 -4.69 8.95 -9.80
CA LYS A 183 -4.60 9.84 -10.98
C LYS A 183 -3.36 10.72 -11.00
N LYS A 184 -2.70 10.93 -9.85
CA LYS A 184 -1.47 11.72 -9.73
C LYS A 184 -0.23 10.87 -10.06
N CYS A 185 -0.18 9.66 -9.54
CA CYS A 185 0.95 8.74 -9.76
C CYS A 185 0.77 7.86 -11.00
N HIS A 186 -0.39 7.91 -11.65
CA HIS A 186 -0.73 7.09 -12.82
C HIS A 186 -0.49 5.58 -12.62
N THR A 187 -0.90 5.08 -11.44
CA THR A 187 -0.72 3.68 -11.07
C THR A 187 -1.91 3.14 -10.27
N ALA A 188 -2.06 1.81 -10.30
CA ALA A 188 -2.95 1.09 -9.40
C ALA A 188 -2.43 1.15 -7.96
N LEU A 189 -3.34 1.13 -7.00
CA LEU A 189 -3.02 1.09 -5.57
C LEU A 189 -3.39 -0.26 -4.99
N ALA A 190 -2.50 -0.79 -4.14
CA ALA A 190 -2.84 -1.91 -3.25
C ALA A 190 -3.72 -1.40 -2.09
N GLU A 191 -4.45 -2.31 -1.44
CA GLU A 191 -5.33 -1.97 -0.31
C GLU A 191 -4.59 -1.22 0.81
N ALA A 192 -3.35 -1.62 1.10
CA ALA A 192 -2.53 -0.99 2.14
C ALA A 192 -2.02 0.42 1.78
N GLU A 193 -2.16 0.84 0.52
CA GLU A 193 -1.73 2.16 0.03
C GLU A 193 -2.89 3.15 -0.03
N ILE A 194 -4.11 2.71 0.32
CA ILE A 194 -5.33 3.52 0.28
C ILE A 194 -5.47 4.24 1.61
N GLU A 195 -5.58 5.56 1.54
CA GLU A 195 -5.92 6.40 2.68
C GLU A 195 -7.33 6.96 2.50
N TYR A 196 -8.14 6.86 3.55
CA TYR A 196 -9.50 7.38 3.55
C TYR A 196 -9.55 8.69 4.33
N SER A 197 -10.27 9.65 3.77
CA SER A 197 -10.54 10.94 4.41
C SER A 197 -11.96 11.38 4.11
N ASP A 198 -12.53 12.21 4.99
CA ASP A 198 -13.81 12.83 4.72
C ASP A 198 -13.68 13.83 3.56
N GLU A 199 -14.53 13.68 2.56
CA GLU A 199 -14.56 14.55 1.38
C GLU A 199 -15.99 15.05 1.16
N VAL A 200 -16.11 16.33 0.82
CA VAL A 200 -17.39 16.93 0.44
C VAL A 200 -17.55 16.79 -1.08
N SER A 201 -18.48 15.93 -1.49
CA SER A 201 -18.81 15.73 -2.90
C SER A 201 -20.17 16.36 -3.23
N PRO A 202 -20.32 17.02 -4.39
CA PRO A 202 -21.62 17.50 -4.83
C PRO A 202 -22.53 16.30 -5.13
N SER A 203 -23.76 16.35 -4.66
CA SER A 203 -24.81 15.41 -5.04
C SER A 203 -25.83 16.07 -5.94
N VAL A 204 -26.39 15.30 -6.85
CA VAL A 204 -27.40 15.78 -7.77
C VAL A 204 -28.57 14.81 -7.89
N TYR A 205 -29.76 15.34 -7.97
CA TYR A 205 -30.95 14.62 -8.35
C TYR A 205 -31.22 14.90 -9.83
N VAL A 206 -31.45 13.86 -10.63
CA VAL A 206 -31.63 13.99 -12.08
C VAL A 206 -32.88 13.26 -12.51
N LYS A 207 -33.72 13.94 -13.30
CA LYS A 207 -34.93 13.37 -13.91
C LYS A 207 -34.60 12.80 -15.28
N PHE A 208 -34.73 11.47 -15.44
CA PHE A 208 -34.67 10.84 -16.77
C PHE A 208 -36.07 10.69 -17.35
N LYS A 209 -36.30 11.29 -18.51
CA LYS A 209 -37.58 11.20 -19.21
C LYS A 209 -37.80 9.78 -19.67
N LEU A 210 -39.00 9.27 -19.44
CA LEU A 210 -39.47 7.98 -19.98
C LEU A 210 -40.06 8.19 -21.39
N ASP A 211 -39.89 7.20 -22.26
CA ASP A 211 -40.44 7.21 -23.61
C ASP A 211 -41.98 7.15 -23.62
N ALA A 212 -42.55 6.52 -22.59
CA ALA A 212 -43.98 6.42 -22.37
C ALA A 212 -44.34 6.40 -20.89
N MET A 213 -45.55 6.82 -20.55
CA MET A 213 -46.14 6.68 -19.22
C MET A 213 -46.26 5.17 -18.88
N PRO A 214 -45.74 4.71 -17.72
CA PRO A 214 -45.98 3.33 -17.30
C PRO A 214 -47.47 3.03 -17.14
N GLY A 215 -47.95 1.90 -17.72
CA GLY A 215 -49.37 1.58 -17.78
C GLY A 215 -50.11 1.53 -16.45
N ILE A 216 -49.43 1.23 -15.34
CA ILE A 216 -50.02 1.25 -14.00
C ILE A 216 -50.42 2.69 -13.59
N PHE A 217 -49.63 3.70 -13.95
CA PHE A 217 -49.94 5.10 -13.63
C PHE A 217 -50.91 5.69 -14.64
N GLU A 218 -50.85 5.26 -15.90
CA GLU A 218 -51.83 5.63 -16.90
C GLU A 218 -53.25 5.11 -16.54
N ALA A 219 -53.33 3.87 -16.05
CA ALA A 219 -54.57 3.29 -15.53
C ALA A 219 -55.12 4.03 -14.28
N ALA A 220 -54.26 4.66 -13.53
CA ALA A 220 -54.60 5.51 -12.40
C ALA A 220 -54.97 6.95 -12.80
N GLY A 221 -55.02 7.27 -14.11
CA GLY A 221 -55.42 8.55 -14.64
C GLY A 221 -54.28 9.56 -14.85
N ALA A 222 -53.03 9.13 -14.73
CA ALA A 222 -51.90 10.00 -15.00
C ALA A 222 -51.76 10.31 -16.48
N THR A 223 -51.49 11.55 -16.81
CA THR A 223 -51.30 12.04 -18.20
C THR A 223 -50.07 12.89 -18.28
N GLY A 224 -49.49 13.04 -19.47
CA GLY A 224 -48.35 13.88 -19.73
C GLY A 224 -46.99 13.14 -19.60
N ASP A 225 -45.92 13.90 -19.54
CA ASP A 225 -44.56 13.36 -19.50
C ASP A 225 -44.26 12.74 -18.12
N ALA A 226 -43.59 11.59 -18.11
CA ALA A 226 -43.14 10.89 -16.92
C ALA A 226 -41.62 10.82 -16.86
N TYR A 227 -41.07 10.93 -15.67
CA TYR A 227 -39.63 10.91 -15.40
C TYR A 227 -39.32 9.95 -14.25
N VAL A 228 -38.19 9.26 -14.32
CA VAL A 228 -37.61 8.57 -13.16
C VAL A 228 -36.55 9.44 -12.53
N LEU A 229 -36.64 9.62 -11.23
CA LEU A 229 -35.66 10.39 -10.46
C LEU A 229 -34.53 9.47 -10.00
N ILE A 230 -33.32 9.91 -10.21
CA ILE A 230 -32.12 9.25 -9.67
C ILE A 230 -31.33 10.26 -8.83
N TRP A 231 -30.51 9.74 -7.94
CA TRP A 231 -29.57 10.49 -7.16
C TRP A 231 -28.15 9.95 -7.37
N THR A 232 -27.17 10.84 -7.44
CA THR A 232 -25.76 10.45 -7.57
C THR A 232 -24.83 11.50 -6.96
N THR A 233 -23.71 11.04 -6.38
CA THR A 233 -22.55 11.84 -6.01
C THR A 233 -21.46 11.84 -7.08
N THR A 234 -21.68 11.15 -8.19
CA THR A 234 -20.72 11.01 -9.29
C THR A 234 -21.32 11.48 -10.63
N PRO A 235 -21.66 12.77 -10.75
CA PRO A 235 -22.41 13.30 -11.93
C PRO A 235 -21.65 13.14 -13.25
N TRP A 236 -20.36 12.98 -13.23
CA TRP A 236 -19.54 12.71 -14.43
C TRP A 236 -19.79 11.36 -15.07
N THR A 237 -20.54 10.46 -14.42
CA THR A 237 -20.95 9.17 -14.99
C THR A 237 -22.21 9.28 -15.85
N LEU A 238 -22.99 10.36 -15.72
CA LEU A 238 -24.26 10.55 -16.43
C LEU A 238 -24.14 10.48 -17.95
N PRO A 239 -23.11 11.04 -18.62
CA PRO A 239 -22.98 10.94 -20.07
C PRO A 239 -22.84 9.51 -20.61
N ALA A 240 -22.42 8.57 -19.78
CA ALA A 240 -22.27 7.15 -20.14
C ALA A 240 -23.44 6.28 -19.64
N ASN A 241 -24.49 6.89 -19.07
CA ASN A 241 -25.61 6.15 -18.53
C ASN A 241 -26.42 5.50 -19.66
N ALA A 242 -26.66 4.19 -19.56
CA ALA A 242 -27.38 3.41 -20.56
C ALA A 242 -28.77 2.94 -20.09
N ALA A 243 -28.99 2.88 -18.78
CA ALA A 243 -30.26 2.38 -18.21
C ALA A 243 -30.42 2.83 -16.74
N VAL A 244 -31.66 2.78 -16.27
CA VAL A 244 -32.02 2.93 -14.86
C VAL A 244 -32.53 1.58 -14.35
N CYS A 245 -31.97 1.08 -13.25
CA CYS A 245 -32.41 -0.13 -12.57
C CYS A 245 -33.27 0.22 -11.38
N LEU A 246 -34.35 -0.53 -11.18
CA LEU A 246 -35.26 -0.40 -10.05
C LEU A 246 -35.11 -1.62 -9.14
N MET A 247 -35.32 -1.44 -7.86
CA MET A 247 -35.35 -2.55 -6.88
C MET A 247 -36.71 -3.26 -7.00
N PRO A 248 -36.78 -4.56 -7.27
CA PRO A 248 -38.05 -5.27 -7.49
C PRO A 248 -39.00 -5.25 -6.30
N ASP A 249 -38.49 -5.26 -5.08
CA ASP A 249 -39.25 -5.35 -3.85
C ASP A 249 -39.54 -4.00 -3.19
N ALA A 250 -39.13 -2.88 -3.81
CA ALA A 250 -39.43 -1.54 -3.32
C ALA A 250 -40.74 -0.99 -3.89
N GLU A 251 -41.47 -0.23 -3.06
CA GLU A 251 -42.63 0.52 -3.52
C GLU A 251 -42.19 1.84 -4.21
N TYR A 252 -42.71 2.07 -5.40
CA TYR A 252 -42.48 3.33 -6.15
C TYR A 252 -43.78 4.10 -6.24
N VAL A 253 -43.66 5.40 -6.11
CA VAL A 253 -44.77 6.34 -6.28
C VAL A 253 -44.49 7.29 -7.42
N MET A 254 -45.54 7.87 -7.98
CA MET A 254 -45.47 8.96 -8.91
C MET A 254 -46.03 10.22 -8.24
N VAL A 255 -45.21 11.25 -8.17
CA VAL A 255 -45.55 12.55 -7.60
C VAL A 255 -45.67 13.54 -8.74
N GLN A 256 -46.72 14.36 -8.73
CA GLN A 256 -46.89 15.42 -9.72
C GLN A 256 -46.31 16.74 -9.17
N VAL A 257 -45.29 17.25 -9.80
CA VAL A 257 -44.59 18.47 -9.41
C VAL A 257 -44.28 19.30 -10.62
N ASP A 258 -44.64 20.60 -10.58
CA ASP A 258 -44.38 21.56 -11.67
C ASP A 258 -44.85 21.08 -13.04
N GLY A 259 -46.00 20.41 -13.08
CA GLY A 259 -46.57 19.86 -14.31
C GLY A 259 -45.86 18.63 -14.88
N SER A 260 -44.91 18.06 -14.16
CA SER A 260 -44.20 16.82 -14.50
C SER A 260 -44.58 15.67 -13.54
N ASN A 261 -44.66 14.46 -14.05
CA ASN A 261 -44.86 13.26 -13.23
C ASN A 261 -43.47 12.65 -12.92
N VAL A 262 -43.10 12.56 -11.64
CA VAL A 262 -41.79 12.09 -11.22
C VAL A 262 -41.94 10.81 -10.41
N ILE A 263 -41.27 9.75 -10.84
CA ILE A 263 -41.34 8.41 -10.25
C ILE A 263 -40.06 8.15 -9.45
N PHE A 264 -40.20 7.77 -8.18
CA PHE A 264 -39.12 7.38 -7.29
C PHE A 264 -39.62 6.54 -6.12
N ALA A 265 -38.72 6.03 -5.27
CA ALA A 265 -39.09 5.19 -4.16
C ALA A 265 -39.97 5.93 -3.15
N LYS A 266 -41.05 5.31 -2.70
CA LYS A 266 -42.03 5.89 -1.75
C LYS A 266 -41.39 6.36 -0.45
N GLU A 267 -40.42 5.60 0.04
CA GLU A 267 -39.72 5.89 1.30
C GLU A 267 -38.90 7.21 1.25
N LEU A 268 -38.59 7.69 0.04
CA LEU A 268 -37.77 8.90 -0.18
C LEU A 268 -38.61 10.16 -0.42
N VAL A 269 -39.96 10.08 -0.35
CA VAL A 269 -40.84 11.21 -0.71
C VAL A 269 -40.56 12.45 0.14
N GLU A 270 -40.53 12.28 1.46
CA GLU A 270 -40.32 13.41 2.39
C GLU A 270 -38.94 14.05 2.20
N GLU A 271 -37.88 13.21 2.13
CA GLU A 271 -36.52 13.68 1.96
C GLU A 271 -36.31 14.42 0.63
N VAL A 272 -36.84 13.86 -0.45
CA VAL A 272 -36.72 14.45 -1.78
C VAL A 272 -37.52 15.76 -1.88
N ALA A 273 -38.71 15.80 -1.30
CA ALA A 273 -39.55 17.02 -1.28
C ALA A 273 -38.85 18.16 -0.51
N GLU A 274 -38.26 17.87 0.64
CA GLU A 274 -37.51 18.84 1.43
C GLU A 274 -36.30 19.37 0.65
N ILE A 275 -35.47 18.49 0.09
CA ILE A 275 -34.27 18.88 -0.66
C ILE A 275 -34.60 19.65 -1.93
N ALA A 276 -35.65 19.25 -2.63
CA ALA A 276 -36.09 19.89 -3.86
C ALA A 276 -36.92 21.17 -3.64
N GLY A 277 -37.28 21.45 -2.37
CA GLY A 277 -38.14 22.63 -2.03
C GLY A 277 -39.54 22.50 -2.58
N TRP A 278 -40.09 21.29 -2.66
CA TRP A 278 -41.46 21.04 -3.09
C TRP A 278 -42.41 21.35 -1.94
N GLU A 279 -43.31 22.31 -2.18
CA GLU A 279 -44.39 22.62 -1.25
C GLU A 279 -45.54 21.62 -1.43
N ASP A 280 -46.30 21.32 -0.34
CA ASP A 280 -47.41 20.39 -0.28
C ASP A 280 -48.51 20.63 -1.33
#